data_8557ca8cea44270d46e541696168486c
#
_entry.id   8557ca8cea44270d46e541696168486c
#
_cell.length_a   1.000
_cell.length_b   1.000
_cell.length_c   1.000
_cell.angle_alpha   90.00
_cell.angle_beta   90.00
_cell.angle_gamma   90.00
#
_symmetry.space_group_name_H-M   'P 1'
#
loop_
_entity.id
_entity.type
_entity.pdbx_description
1 polymer ?
#
loop_
_entity_poly.entity_id
_entity_poly.type
_entity_poly.pdbx_seq_one_letter_code
_entity_poly.pdbx_strand_id
1 'polypeptide(L)' 'MTLNDNEFLAAMKVIILALKEAGYDPREQLRGYIETGNVSFITRHGNARKFIQTLDTDQLQAYVSQMTNLQQAREERR' A
#
# COMPACT_ATOMS: atom_id res chain seq x y z
N MET A 1 15.33 -3.66 -7.38
CA MET A 1 15.63 -2.33 -7.92
C MET A 1 14.54 -1.35 -7.53
N THR A 2 14.93 -0.18 -7.04
CA THR A 2 13.97 0.82 -6.57
C THR A 2 13.42 1.63 -7.74
N LEU A 3 12.11 1.78 -7.79
CA LEU A 3 11.47 2.62 -8.80
C LEU A 3 11.69 4.09 -8.47
N ASN A 4 11.67 4.96 -9.48
CA ASN A 4 11.66 6.38 -9.19
C ASN A 4 10.31 6.77 -8.59
N ASP A 5 10.21 7.98 -8.03
CA ASP A 5 9.02 8.39 -7.30
C ASP A 5 7.76 8.34 -8.14
N ASN A 6 7.82 8.77 -9.38
CA ASN A 6 6.65 8.78 -10.26
C ASN A 6 6.18 7.37 -10.57
N GLU A 7 7.12 6.48 -10.85
CA GLU A 7 6.78 5.09 -11.15
C GLU A 7 6.19 4.40 -9.93
N PHE A 8 6.78 4.65 -8.77
CA PHE A 8 6.29 4.06 -7.53
C PHE A 8 4.87 4.53 -7.23
N LEU A 9 4.62 5.84 -7.34
CA LEU A 9 3.29 6.38 -7.05
C LEU A 9 2.26 5.87 -8.03
N ALA A 10 2.63 5.71 -9.30
CA ALA A 10 1.71 5.15 -10.28
C ALA A 10 1.32 3.70 -9.91
N ALA A 11 2.31 2.91 -9.50
CA ALA A 11 2.04 1.54 -9.07
C ALA A 11 1.15 1.51 -7.84
N MET A 12 1.40 2.41 -6.88
CA MET A 12 0.59 2.47 -5.67
C MET A 12 -0.86 2.85 -5.97
N LYS A 13 -1.07 3.74 -6.92
CA LYS A 13 -2.45 4.09 -7.30
C LYS A 13 -3.20 2.89 -7.81
N VAL A 14 -2.55 2.07 -8.64
CA VAL A 14 -3.19 0.86 -9.17
C VAL A 14 -3.52 -0.10 -8.04
N ILE A 15 -2.58 -0.30 -7.13
CA ILE A 15 -2.77 -1.23 -6.02
C ILE A 15 -3.89 -0.75 -5.09
N ILE A 16 -3.87 0.53 -4.74
CA ILE A 16 -4.86 1.08 -3.82
C ILE A 16 -6.25 1.02 -4.45
N LEU A 17 -6.36 1.34 -5.73
CA LEU A 17 -7.64 1.25 -6.41
C LEU A 17 -8.17 -0.18 -6.43
N ALA A 18 -7.29 -1.14 -6.70
CA ALA A 18 -7.69 -2.54 -6.71
C ALA A 18 -8.19 -2.99 -5.34
N LEU A 19 -7.52 -2.56 -4.27
CA LEU A 19 -7.96 -2.91 -2.92
C LEU A 19 -9.34 -2.32 -2.62
N LYS A 20 -9.56 -1.07 -3.00
CA LYS A 20 -10.85 -0.42 -2.78
C LYS A 20 -11.95 -1.08 -3.58
N GLU A 21 -11.67 -1.43 -4.82
CA GLU A 21 -12.66 -2.09 -5.68
C GLU A 21 -13.05 -3.44 -5.13
N ALA A 22 -12.12 -4.11 -4.46
CA ALA A 22 -12.40 -5.41 -3.85
C ALA A 22 -13.10 -5.28 -2.50
N GLY A 23 -13.29 -4.05 -2.00
CA GLY A 23 -14.00 -3.84 -0.75
C GLY A 23 -13.12 -3.80 0.48
N TYR A 24 -11.82 -3.63 0.32
CA TYR A 24 -10.89 -3.61 1.44
C TYR A 24 -10.40 -2.20 1.77
N ASP A 25 -9.98 -2.01 3.02
CA ASP A 25 -9.31 -0.79 3.43
C ASP A 25 -7.84 -0.89 3.03
N PRO A 26 -7.36 -0.05 2.10
CA PRO A 26 -5.98 -0.16 1.63
C PRO A 26 -4.95 -0.07 2.76
N ARG A 27 -5.18 0.79 3.75
CA ARG A 27 -4.21 0.95 4.83
C ARG A 27 -4.05 -0.33 5.63
N GLU A 28 -5.15 -0.99 5.96
CA GLU A 28 -5.09 -2.22 6.73
C GLU A 28 -4.43 -3.34 5.95
N GLN A 29 -4.77 -3.46 4.67
CA GLN A 29 -4.19 -4.50 3.85
C GLN A 29 -2.68 -4.29 3.67
N LEU A 30 -2.28 -3.07 3.37
CA LEU A 30 -0.86 -2.76 3.18
C LEU A 30 -0.08 -2.95 4.47
N ARG A 31 -0.63 -2.51 5.60
CA ARG A 31 0.05 -2.68 6.87
C ARG A 31 0.22 -4.15 7.22
N GLY A 32 -0.81 -4.95 7.02
CA GLY A 32 -0.72 -6.39 7.28
C GLY A 32 0.36 -7.05 6.44
N TYR A 33 0.44 -6.66 5.17
CA TYR A 33 1.47 -7.19 4.29
C TYR A 33 2.88 -6.83 4.77
N ILE A 34 3.06 -5.57 5.16
CA ILE A 34 4.38 -5.11 5.61
C ILE A 34 4.79 -5.78 6.91
N GLU A 35 3.87 -5.91 7.84
CA GLU A 35 4.17 -6.47 9.14
C GLU A 35 4.48 -7.96 9.09
N THR A 36 3.83 -8.69 8.20
CA THR A 36 3.95 -10.13 8.15
C THR A 36 4.77 -10.64 6.97
N GLY A 37 4.89 -9.83 5.92
CA GLY A 37 5.50 -10.28 4.67
C GLY A 37 4.62 -11.25 3.89
N ASN A 38 3.38 -11.40 4.28
CA ASN A 38 2.47 -12.39 3.69
C ASN A 38 1.60 -11.73 2.64
N VAL A 39 1.82 -12.09 1.37
CA VAL A 39 1.11 -11.48 0.26
C VAL A 39 -0.38 -11.80 0.27
N SER A 40 -0.81 -12.77 1.06
CA SER A 40 -2.24 -13.09 1.13
C SER A 40 -3.06 -11.97 1.78
N PHE A 41 -2.42 -11.00 2.44
CA PHE A 41 -3.10 -9.80 2.90
C PHE A 41 -3.52 -8.88 1.76
N ILE A 42 -2.97 -9.09 0.57
CA ILE A 42 -3.26 -8.24 -0.58
C ILE A 42 -4.21 -8.97 -1.53
N THR A 43 -5.27 -8.29 -1.97
CA THR A 43 -6.24 -8.90 -2.86
C THR A 43 -5.61 -9.33 -4.19
N ARG A 44 -6.20 -10.35 -4.82
CA ARG A 44 -5.82 -10.75 -6.17
C ARG A 44 -6.46 -9.86 -7.23
N HIS A 45 -7.45 -9.10 -6.84
CA HIS A 45 -8.18 -8.25 -7.76
C HIS A 45 -7.25 -7.26 -8.44
N GLY A 46 -7.41 -7.07 -9.75
CA GLY A 46 -6.64 -6.09 -10.49
C GLY A 46 -5.14 -6.33 -10.48
N ASN A 47 -4.69 -7.56 -10.26
CA ASN A 47 -3.28 -7.92 -10.21
C ASN A 47 -2.51 -7.21 -9.10
N ALA A 48 -3.20 -6.78 -8.04
CA ALA A 48 -2.57 -6.04 -6.95
C ALA A 48 -1.41 -6.82 -6.32
N ARG A 49 -1.58 -8.15 -6.12
CA ARG A 49 -0.50 -8.98 -5.56
C ARG A 49 0.73 -8.96 -6.43
N LYS A 50 0.53 -9.05 -7.73
CA LYS A 50 1.64 -9.09 -8.66
C LYS A 50 2.41 -7.77 -8.63
N PHE A 51 1.68 -6.67 -8.63
CA PHE A 51 2.31 -5.35 -8.58
C PHE A 51 3.08 -5.12 -7.30
N ILE A 52 2.47 -5.46 -6.16
CA ILE A 52 3.11 -5.16 -4.88
C ILE A 52 4.39 -5.96 -4.68
N GLN A 53 4.45 -7.16 -5.24
CA GLN A 53 5.64 -8.00 -5.11
C GLN A 53 6.83 -7.45 -5.89
N THR A 54 6.59 -6.57 -6.86
CA THR A 54 7.67 -5.97 -7.64
C THR A 54 8.23 -4.71 -6.98
N LEU A 55 7.59 -4.21 -5.92
CA LEU A 55 8.00 -2.97 -5.28
C LEU A 55 9.07 -3.22 -4.23
N ASP A 56 9.92 -2.21 -4.03
CA ASP A 56 10.91 -2.23 -2.98
C ASP A 56 10.23 -2.13 -1.62
N THR A 57 10.59 -3.03 -0.71
CA THR A 57 9.96 -3.10 0.60
C THR A 57 10.18 -1.83 1.42
N ASP A 58 11.40 -1.28 1.39
CA ASP A 58 11.70 -0.06 2.14
C ASP A 58 10.89 1.12 1.63
N GLN A 59 10.75 1.22 0.32
CA GLN A 59 9.97 2.27 -0.31
C GLN A 59 8.49 2.15 0.07
N LEU A 60 8.00 0.92 0.07
CA LEU A 60 6.61 0.65 0.43
C LEU A 60 6.36 0.97 1.91
N GLN A 61 7.27 0.59 2.79
CA GLN A 61 7.15 0.89 4.22
C GLN A 61 7.07 2.38 4.48
N ALA A 62 7.92 3.15 3.81
CA ALA A 62 7.91 4.60 3.97
C ALA A 62 6.56 5.19 3.53
N TYR A 63 6.03 4.70 2.44
CA TYR A 63 4.75 5.17 1.93
C TYR A 63 3.61 4.89 2.93
N VAL A 64 3.56 3.67 3.43
CA VAL A 64 2.49 3.26 4.35
C VAL A 64 2.60 4.01 5.68
N SER A 65 3.82 4.25 6.15
CA SER A 65 4.04 5.03 7.37
C SER A 65 3.47 6.44 7.22
N GLN A 66 3.68 7.06 6.08
CA GLN A 66 3.16 8.39 5.83
C GLN A 66 1.64 8.41 5.79
N MET A 67 1.03 7.40 5.20
CA MET A 67 -0.42 7.29 5.19
C MET A 67 -0.98 7.26 6.61
N THR A 68 -0.37 6.45 7.45
CA THR A 68 -0.83 6.30 8.83
C THR A 68 -0.64 7.58 9.61
N ASN A 69 0.52 8.22 9.45
CA ASN A 69 0.81 9.47 10.17
C ASN A 69 -0.15 10.59 9.79
N LEU A 70 -0.44 10.72 8.50
CA LEU A 70 -1.38 11.74 8.04
C LEU A 70 -2.77 11.51 8.62
N GLN A 71 -3.18 10.25 8.68
CA GLN A 71 -4.48 9.91 9.24
C GLN A 71 -4.54 10.28 10.72
N GLN A 72 -3.50 9.97 11.46
CA GLN A 72 -3.45 10.28 12.89
C GLN A 72 -3.45 11.78 13.13
N ALA A 73 -2.70 12.53 12.34
CA ALA A 73 -2.65 13.98 12.49
C ALA A 73 -4.01 14.60 12.29
N ARG A 74 -4.80 14.08 11.35
CA ARG A 74 -6.14 14.59 11.11
C ARG A 74 -7.05 14.34 12.28
N GLU A 75 -6.92 13.20 12.90
CA GLU A 75 -7.75 12.84 14.06
C GLU A 75 -7.42 13.71 15.26
N GLU A 76 -6.16 14.02 15.44
CA GLU A 76 -5.74 14.83 16.57
C GLU A 76 -6.26 16.26 16.52
N ARG A 77 -6.60 16.72 15.36
CA ARG A 77 -7.07 18.09 15.19
C ARG A 77 -8.47 18.34 15.72
N ARG A 78 -9.19 17.30 15.98
CA ARG A 78 -10.56 17.43 16.50
C ARG A 78 -10.63 17.63 17.99
#